data_8cb59b0b1a041889e3f28a0f88dacc5a
#
_entry.id   8cb59b0b1a041889e3f28a0f88dacc5a
#
_cell.length_a   1.000
_cell.length_b   1.000
_cell.length_c   1.000
_cell.angle_alpha   90.00
_cell.angle_beta   90.00
_cell.angle_gamma   90.00
#
_symmetry.space_group_name_H-M   'P 1'
#
loop_
_entity.id
_entity.type
_entity.pdbx_description
1 polymer ?
#
loop_
_entity_poly.entity_id
_entity_poly.type
_entity_poly.pdbx_seq_one_letter_code
_entity_poly.pdbx_strand_id
1 'polypeptide(L)'
;SKTFHAPLISGTSGLALTTVSSSDAAKVHADWPGVKVVSAASELLNDPEIDLVVIATPNDTHFPLAKAALEAGKHVVVDKPFTVTLSQARELESLAKHCGRVLSVFHNRRWDSDFLTVRTLINEGQLGEVGYFESHFDRFRPQVRQRWREQAGPGSGIWYDLGPHLLDQAVALFGLPVSITVDLAQLRPGAQSTDYFHAVLAYPQRRVVLHGT
;
A
#
# COMPACT_ATOMS: atom_id res chain seq x y z
N SER A 1 -3.26 9.31 -5.41
CA SER A 1 -4.61 8.95 -5.87
C SER A 1 -4.84 9.22 -7.36
N LYS A 2 -4.32 10.32 -7.92
CA LYS A 2 -4.51 10.73 -9.33
C LYS A 2 -4.20 9.61 -10.34
N THR A 3 -3.11 8.88 -10.15
CA THR A 3 -2.60 7.89 -11.13
C THR A 3 -3.33 6.55 -11.06
N PHE A 4 -3.78 6.15 -9.89
CA PHE A 4 -4.37 4.82 -9.69
C PHE A 4 -5.84 4.91 -9.24
N HIS A 5 -6.11 5.45 -8.07
CA HIS A 5 -7.43 5.33 -7.44
C HIS A 5 -8.54 6.03 -8.22
N ALA A 6 -8.35 7.30 -8.61
CA ALA A 6 -9.40 8.05 -9.30
C ALA A 6 -9.76 7.43 -10.67
N PRO A 7 -8.80 7.05 -11.54
CA PRO A 7 -9.12 6.34 -12.78
C PRO A 7 -9.81 4.99 -12.55
N LEU A 8 -9.38 4.21 -11.55
CA LEU A 8 -9.98 2.91 -11.24
C LEU A 8 -11.42 3.07 -10.73
N ILE A 9 -11.69 4.03 -9.84
CA ILE A 9 -13.05 4.30 -9.37
C ILE A 9 -13.94 4.68 -10.53
N SER A 10 -13.50 5.61 -11.37
CA SER A 10 -14.28 6.09 -12.51
C SER A 10 -14.48 5.05 -13.61
N GLY A 11 -13.56 4.08 -13.73
CA GLY A 11 -13.64 2.99 -14.71
C GLY A 11 -14.33 1.72 -14.20
N THR A 12 -14.70 1.66 -12.93
CA THR A 12 -15.33 0.46 -12.33
C THR A 12 -16.84 0.64 -12.29
N SER A 13 -17.57 -0.28 -12.94
CA SER A 13 -19.05 -0.28 -12.91
C SER A 13 -19.58 -0.34 -11.48
N GLY A 14 -20.54 0.51 -11.15
CA GLY A 14 -21.14 0.63 -9.83
C GLY A 14 -20.38 1.53 -8.86
N LEU A 15 -19.25 2.15 -9.29
CA LEU A 15 -18.55 3.17 -8.52
C LEU A 15 -18.64 4.54 -9.19
N ALA A 16 -18.67 5.59 -8.39
CA ALA A 16 -18.62 6.97 -8.82
C ALA A 16 -17.63 7.77 -7.98
N LEU A 17 -16.73 8.50 -8.63
CA LEU A 17 -15.86 9.45 -7.96
C LEU A 17 -16.63 10.75 -7.73
N THR A 18 -17.17 10.95 -6.54
CA THR A 18 -18.03 12.10 -6.21
C THR A 18 -17.28 13.24 -5.57
N THR A 19 -16.37 12.92 -4.63
CA THR A 19 -15.74 13.92 -3.77
C THR A 19 -14.25 13.61 -3.57
N VAL A 20 -13.41 14.64 -3.58
CA VAL A 20 -11.99 14.57 -3.26
C VAL A 20 -11.66 15.57 -2.14
N SER A 21 -10.99 15.14 -1.08
CA SER A 21 -10.39 16.06 -0.10
C SER A 21 -9.02 16.50 -0.58
N SER A 22 -8.85 17.80 -0.80
CA SER A 22 -7.61 18.41 -1.30
C SER A 22 -7.51 19.88 -0.88
N SER A 23 -6.30 20.33 -0.59
CA SER A 23 -5.99 21.77 -0.40
C SER A 23 -5.88 22.55 -1.72
N ASP A 24 -5.89 21.86 -2.87
CA ASP A 24 -5.73 22.44 -4.20
C ASP A 24 -6.87 21.95 -5.12
N ALA A 25 -7.97 22.68 -5.11
CA ALA A 25 -9.15 22.37 -5.94
C ALA A 25 -8.86 22.52 -7.44
N ALA A 26 -8.04 23.50 -7.82
CA ALA A 26 -7.72 23.72 -9.24
C ALA A 26 -6.97 22.54 -9.84
N LYS A 27 -6.06 21.93 -9.08
CA LYS A 27 -5.35 20.72 -9.48
C LYS A 27 -6.26 19.51 -9.61
N VAL A 28 -7.28 19.39 -8.77
CA VAL A 28 -8.26 18.30 -8.87
C VAL A 28 -9.14 18.52 -10.09
N HIS A 29 -9.68 19.71 -10.27
CA HIS A 29 -10.59 20.03 -11.38
C HIS A 29 -9.92 19.98 -12.77
N ALA A 30 -8.59 20.16 -12.83
CA ALA A 30 -7.84 19.99 -14.09
C ALA A 30 -7.97 18.58 -14.67
N ASP A 31 -8.07 17.55 -13.81
CA ASP A 31 -8.20 16.15 -14.23
C ASP A 31 -9.65 15.64 -14.10
N TRP A 32 -10.41 16.18 -13.14
CA TRP A 32 -11.75 15.72 -12.72
C TRP A 32 -12.68 16.92 -12.50
N PRO A 33 -13.13 17.61 -13.58
CA PRO A 33 -13.84 18.88 -13.45
C PRO A 33 -15.21 18.79 -12.76
N GLY A 34 -15.86 17.61 -12.80
CA GLY A 34 -17.17 17.38 -12.18
C GLY A 34 -17.14 16.91 -10.71
N VAL A 35 -15.95 16.72 -10.12
CA VAL A 35 -15.82 16.19 -8.77
C VAL A 35 -15.91 17.32 -7.74
N LYS A 36 -16.70 17.10 -6.67
CA LYS A 36 -16.74 18.00 -5.52
C LYS A 36 -15.39 17.99 -4.80
N VAL A 37 -14.86 19.16 -4.47
CA VAL A 37 -13.62 19.26 -3.69
C VAL A 37 -13.93 19.86 -2.33
N VAL A 38 -13.46 19.17 -1.28
CA VAL A 38 -13.57 19.62 0.12
C VAL A 38 -12.18 19.83 0.70
N SER A 39 -12.05 20.75 1.68
CA SER A 39 -10.76 21.10 2.27
C SER A 39 -10.34 20.16 3.40
N ALA A 40 -11.31 19.60 4.11
CA ALA A 40 -11.08 18.71 5.25
C ALA A 40 -11.64 17.30 5.01
N ALA A 41 -10.90 16.28 5.47
CA ALA A 41 -11.34 14.90 5.40
C ALA A 41 -12.67 14.67 6.17
N SER A 42 -12.89 15.40 7.26
CA SER A 42 -14.13 15.32 8.05
C SER A 42 -15.39 15.66 7.26
N GLU A 43 -15.30 16.59 6.31
CA GLU A 43 -16.44 16.93 5.43
C GLU A 43 -16.83 15.74 4.55
N LEU A 44 -15.84 14.98 4.07
CA LEU A 44 -16.04 13.76 3.29
C LEU A 44 -16.63 12.64 4.16
N LEU A 45 -16.10 12.45 5.38
CA LEU A 45 -16.54 11.40 6.30
C LEU A 45 -17.98 11.60 6.78
N ASN A 46 -18.41 12.85 6.96
CA ASN A 46 -19.75 13.20 7.42
C ASN A 46 -20.80 13.28 6.29
N ASP A 47 -20.40 13.16 5.04
CA ASP A 47 -21.32 13.20 3.90
C ASP A 47 -22.07 11.85 3.79
N PRO A 48 -23.40 11.81 3.97
CA PRO A 48 -24.17 10.56 3.92
C PRO A 48 -24.20 9.91 2.53
N GLU A 49 -23.96 10.67 1.48
CA GLU A 49 -23.97 10.18 0.10
C GLU A 49 -22.67 9.44 -0.29
N ILE A 50 -21.69 9.40 0.62
CA ILE A 50 -20.42 8.69 0.41
C ILE A 50 -20.49 7.33 1.10
N ASP A 51 -20.38 6.25 0.34
CA ASP A 51 -20.34 4.87 0.85
C ASP A 51 -18.93 4.37 1.10
N LEU A 52 -17.96 4.77 0.27
CA LEU A 52 -16.61 4.26 0.24
C LEU A 52 -15.58 5.40 0.29
N VAL A 53 -14.61 5.29 1.19
CA VAL A 53 -13.49 6.22 1.30
C VAL A 53 -12.19 5.55 0.90
N VAL A 54 -11.43 6.20 0.02
CA VAL A 54 -10.08 5.77 -0.36
C VAL A 54 -9.06 6.68 0.29
N ILE A 55 -8.16 6.10 1.08
CA ILE A 55 -7.12 6.80 1.83
C ILE A 55 -5.79 6.61 1.10
N ALA A 56 -5.29 7.69 0.49
CA ALA A 56 -4.03 7.74 -0.26
C ALA A 56 -3.18 8.94 0.20
N THR A 57 -3.01 9.06 1.48
CA THR A 57 -2.33 10.13 2.22
C THR A 57 -0.94 9.66 2.72
N PRO A 58 -0.16 10.44 3.46
CA PRO A 58 1.06 9.94 4.11
C PRO A 58 0.78 8.79 5.09
N ASN A 59 1.73 7.87 5.21
CA ASN A 59 1.56 6.57 5.90
C ASN A 59 1.09 6.69 7.36
N ASP A 60 1.55 7.70 8.09
CA ASP A 60 1.20 7.98 9.48
C ASP A 60 -0.26 8.40 9.66
N THR A 61 -0.91 8.87 8.61
CA THR A 61 -2.31 9.29 8.60
C THR A 61 -3.28 8.17 8.22
N HIS A 62 -2.79 7.04 7.72
CA HIS A 62 -3.64 5.92 7.28
C HIS A 62 -4.53 5.41 8.41
N PHE A 63 -3.93 5.12 9.58
CA PHE A 63 -4.66 4.58 10.71
C PHE A 63 -5.76 5.53 11.23
N PRO A 64 -5.48 6.80 11.61
CA PRO A 64 -6.52 7.67 12.14
C PRO A 64 -7.64 7.96 11.13
N LEU A 65 -7.32 8.10 9.84
CA LEU A 65 -8.34 8.34 8.82
C LEU A 65 -9.19 7.10 8.55
N ALA A 66 -8.58 5.91 8.49
CA ALA A 66 -9.32 4.66 8.31
C ALA A 66 -10.24 4.37 9.49
N LYS A 67 -9.76 4.60 10.71
CA LYS A 67 -10.57 4.47 11.93
C LYS A 67 -11.79 5.39 11.89
N ALA A 68 -11.57 6.68 11.64
CA ALA A 68 -12.66 7.65 11.55
C ALA A 68 -13.67 7.32 10.44
N ALA A 69 -13.20 6.83 9.30
CA ALA A 69 -14.07 6.42 8.18
C ALA A 69 -14.95 5.20 8.56
N LEU A 70 -14.36 4.18 9.19
CA LEU A 70 -15.10 3.00 9.67
C LEU A 70 -16.13 3.38 10.74
N GLU A 71 -15.76 4.23 11.71
CA GLU A 71 -16.65 4.75 12.75
C GLU A 71 -17.80 5.59 12.17
N ALA A 72 -17.55 6.31 11.07
CA ALA A 72 -18.57 7.02 10.29
C ALA A 72 -19.42 6.09 9.39
N GLY A 73 -19.23 4.77 9.49
CA GLY A 73 -20.00 3.78 8.75
C GLY A 73 -19.63 3.68 7.27
N LYS A 74 -18.42 4.09 6.86
CA LYS A 74 -17.96 4.00 5.47
C LYS A 74 -17.19 2.70 5.23
N HIS A 75 -17.25 2.17 4.01
CA HIS A 75 -16.28 1.21 3.51
C HIS A 75 -14.93 1.91 3.28
N VAL A 76 -13.83 1.18 3.42
CA VAL A 76 -12.50 1.81 3.36
C VAL A 76 -11.53 1.02 2.48
N VAL A 77 -10.86 1.73 1.59
CA VAL A 77 -9.65 1.26 0.91
C VAL A 77 -8.48 2.10 1.40
N VAL A 78 -7.43 1.47 1.91
CA VAL A 78 -6.22 2.14 2.37
C VAL A 78 -5.08 1.84 1.41
N ASP A 79 -4.32 2.86 1.01
CA ASP A 79 -3.09 2.65 0.23
C ASP A 79 -2.05 1.90 1.07
N LYS A 80 -1.09 1.29 0.42
CA LYS A 80 0.04 0.62 1.09
C LYS A 80 1.09 1.66 1.59
N PRO A 81 1.82 1.37 2.67
CA PRO A 81 1.58 0.30 3.65
C PRO A 81 0.27 0.53 4.40
N PHE A 82 -0.40 -0.55 4.77
CA PHE A 82 -1.70 -0.45 5.44
C PHE A 82 -1.68 0.45 6.68
N THR A 83 -0.77 0.15 7.60
CA THR A 83 -0.52 0.91 8.82
C THR A 83 0.97 0.91 9.15
N VAL A 84 1.37 1.74 10.10
CA VAL A 84 2.76 1.81 10.56
C VAL A 84 3.09 0.71 11.58
N THR A 85 2.11 0.23 12.33
CA THR A 85 2.29 -0.83 13.34
C THR A 85 1.27 -1.96 13.19
N LEU A 86 1.64 -3.16 13.67
CA LEU A 86 0.74 -4.31 13.68
C LEU A 86 -0.49 -4.09 14.59
N SER A 87 -0.33 -3.39 15.71
CA SER A 87 -1.45 -3.09 16.61
C SER A 87 -2.53 -2.26 15.91
N GLN A 88 -2.12 -1.24 15.15
CA GLN A 88 -3.03 -0.43 14.35
C GLN A 88 -3.76 -1.27 13.30
N ALA A 89 -3.06 -2.18 12.61
CA ALA A 89 -3.67 -3.07 11.63
C ALA A 89 -4.74 -3.97 12.23
N ARG A 90 -4.45 -4.58 13.38
CA ARG A 90 -5.40 -5.44 14.12
C ARG A 90 -6.60 -4.67 14.64
N GLU A 91 -6.39 -3.45 15.11
CA GLU A 91 -7.48 -2.57 15.57
C GLU A 91 -8.43 -2.25 14.42
N LEU A 92 -7.92 -1.84 13.26
CA LEU A 92 -8.74 -1.55 12.08
C LEU A 92 -9.48 -2.80 11.57
N GLU A 93 -8.82 -3.96 11.56
CA GLU A 93 -9.48 -5.21 11.18
C GLU A 93 -10.65 -5.56 12.11
N SER A 94 -10.44 -5.44 13.42
CA SER A 94 -11.50 -5.64 14.41
C SER A 94 -12.64 -4.64 14.26
N LEU A 95 -12.30 -3.37 14.08
CA LEU A 95 -13.28 -2.30 13.92
C LEU A 95 -14.12 -2.49 12.65
N ALA A 96 -13.50 -2.82 11.54
CA ALA A 96 -14.21 -3.08 10.28
C ALA A 96 -15.23 -4.22 10.41
N LYS A 97 -14.83 -5.31 11.09
CA LYS A 97 -15.73 -6.44 11.42
C LYS A 97 -16.89 -5.99 12.32
N HIS A 98 -16.59 -5.21 13.36
CA HIS A 98 -17.61 -4.69 14.30
C HIS A 98 -18.62 -3.78 13.59
N CYS A 99 -18.16 -2.89 12.73
CA CYS A 99 -19.01 -1.98 11.96
C CYS A 99 -19.71 -2.63 10.76
N GLY A 100 -19.39 -3.89 10.43
CA GLY A 100 -19.92 -4.56 9.23
C GLY A 100 -19.51 -3.86 7.94
N ARG A 101 -18.29 -3.30 7.88
CA ARG A 101 -17.78 -2.56 6.72
C ARG A 101 -16.61 -3.27 6.05
N VAL A 102 -16.51 -3.11 4.74
CA VAL A 102 -15.36 -3.62 3.98
C VAL A 102 -14.15 -2.75 4.27
N LEU A 103 -13.05 -3.40 4.62
CA LEU A 103 -11.73 -2.79 4.73
C LEU A 103 -10.78 -3.54 3.80
N SER A 104 -10.16 -2.82 2.87
CA SER A 104 -9.23 -3.38 1.90
C SER A 104 -7.93 -2.58 1.85
N VAL A 105 -6.82 -3.28 1.65
CA VAL A 105 -5.50 -2.67 1.42
C VAL A 105 -5.18 -2.72 -0.07
N PHE A 106 -4.75 -1.59 -0.62
CA PHE A 106 -4.48 -1.46 -2.05
C PHE A 106 -3.13 -2.06 -2.44
N HIS A 107 -3.02 -3.38 -2.42
CA HIS A 107 -1.86 -4.11 -2.93
C HIS A 107 -1.93 -4.23 -4.47
N ASN A 108 -1.83 -3.11 -5.15
CA ASN A 108 -2.04 -3.00 -6.59
C ASN A 108 -1.09 -3.85 -7.44
N ARG A 109 0.12 -4.12 -6.94
CA ARG A 109 1.12 -4.90 -7.69
C ARG A 109 0.82 -6.41 -7.77
N ARG A 110 -0.23 -6.88 -7.10
CA ARG A 110 -0.81 -8.20 -7.37
C ARG A 110 -1.36 -8.34 -8.80
N TRP A 111 -1.57 -7.20 -9.48
CA TRP A 111 -2.17 -7.12 -10.81
C TRP A 111 -1.16 -6.68 -11.88
N ASP A 112 0.12 -6.53 -11.52
CA ASP A 112 1.19 -6.28 -12.47
C ASP A 112 1.36 -7.51 -13.37
N SER A 113 1.57 -7.31 -14.67
CA SER A 113 1.59 -8.38 -15.66
C SER A 113 2.71 -9.40 -15.43
N ASP A 114 3.88 -8.95 -14.97
CA ASP A 114 5.01 -9.80 -14.60
C ASP A 114 4.65 -10.75 -13.46
N PHE A 115 4.04 -10.22 -12.38
CA PHE A 115 3.60 -11.03 -11.25
C PHE A 115 2.50 -12.03 -11.65
N LEU A 116 1.52 -11.59 -12.43
CA LEU A 116 0.46 -12.48 -12.92
C LEU A 116 1.02 -13.62 -13.76
N THR A 117 2.00 -13.34 -14.61
CA THR A 117 2.69 -14.36 -15.42
C THR A 117 3.42 -15.36 -14.54
N VAL A 118 4.24 -14.90 -13.59
CA VAL A 118 4.96 -15.77 -12.66
C VAL A 118 4.00 -16.64 -11.85
N ARG A 119 2.92 -16.06 -11.35
CA ARG A 119 1.89 -16.79 -10.60
C ARG A 119 1.24 -17.89 -11.45
N THR A 120 0.93 -17.60 -12.70
CA THR A 120 0.36 -18.59 -13.62
C THR A 120 1.33 -19.73 -13.86
N LEU A 121 2.59 -19.45 -14.19
CA LEU A 121 3.62 -20.48 -14.45
C LEU A 121 3.85 -21.39 -13.23
N ILE A 122 3.85 -20.83 -12.02
CA ILE A 122 3.96 -21.61 -10.78
C ILE A 122 2.72 -22.49 -10.57
N ASN A 123 1.51 -21.92 -10.71
CA ASN A 123 0.26 -22.63 -10.47
C ASN A 123 0.03 -23.77 -11.48
N GLU A 124 0.48 -23.62 -12.71
CA GLU A 124 0.42 -24.64 -13.77
C GLU A 124 1.54 -25.67 -13.67
N GLY A 125 2.43 -25.56 -12.68
CA GLY A 125 3.54 -26.49 -12.46
C GLY A 125 4.65 -26.42 -13.52
N GLN A 126 4.66 -25.39 -14.38
CA GLN A 126 5.63 -25.28 -15.48
C GLN A 126 7.07 -25.08 -14.99
N LEU A 127 7.25 -24.60 -13.77
CA LEU A 127 8.56 -24.39 -13.14
C LEU A 127 8.96 -25.54 -12.20
N GLY A 128 8.11 -26.58 -12.05
CA GLY A 128 8.30 -27.63 -11.07
C GLY A 128 8.27 -27.11 -9.63
N GLU A 129 9.02 -27.76 -8.72
CA GLU A 129 9.12 -27.34 -7.32
C GLU A 129 10.03 -26.13 -7.18
N VAL A 130 9.46 -25.01 -6.78
CA VAL A 130 10.21 -23.75 -6.57
C VAL A 130 10.97 -23.81 -5.25
N GLY A 131 12.26 -24.12 -5.28
CA GLY A 131 13.13 -24.12 -4.09
C GLY A 131 13.70 -22.75 -3.72
N TYR A 132 13.82 -21.84 -4.70
CA TYR A 132 14.34 -20.49 -4.51
C TYR A 132 13.55 -19.48 -5.35
N PHE A 133 13.21 -18.35 -4.73
CA PHE A 133 12.55 -17.22 -5.40
C PHE A 133 13.22 -15.93 -4.95
N GLU A 134 13.46 -15.04 -5.89
CA GLU A 134 14.09 -13.75 -5.63
C GLU A 134 13.32 -12.64 -6.35
N SER A 135 13.09 -11.52 -5.65
CA SER A 135 12.40 -10.36 -6.21
C SER A 135 13.04 -9.06 -5.74
N HIS A 136 13.34 -8.19 -6.71
CA HIS A 136 14.11 -6.98 -6.49
C HIS A 136 13.38 -5.74 -7.01
N PHE A 137 13.49 -4.64 -6.24
CA PHE A 137 13.14 -3.29 -6.67
C PHE A 137 14.34 -2.36 -6.51
N ASP A 138 15.30 -2.46 -7.41
CA ASP A 138 16.53 -1.68 -7.38
C ASP A 138 16.41 -0.42 -8.24
N ARG A 139 16.88 0.70 -7.71
CA ARG A 139 16.82 2.00 -8.37
C ARG A 139 18.10 2.78 -8.15
N PHE A 140 18.75 3.21 -9.21
CA PHE A 140 19.88 4.11 -9.11
C PHE A 140 19.42 5.53 -8.73
N ARG A 141 19.51 5.86 -7.43
CA ARG A 141 19.15 7.17 -6.86
C ARG A 141 20.21 7.64 -5.87
N PRO A 142 21.37 8.09 -6.35
CA PRO A 142 22.51 8.42 -5.47
C PRO A 142 22.21 9.61 -4.54
N GLN A 143 21.31 10.51 -4.93
CA GLN A 143 20.98 11.69 -4.14
C GLN A 143 19.73 11.47 -3.29
N VAL A 144 19.82 11.82 -2.00
CA VAL A 144 18.67 11.89 -1.09
C VAL A 144 17.76 13.03 -1.50
N ARG A 145 16.47 12.76 -1.67
CA ARG A 145 15.47 13.77 -2.05
C ARG A 145 14.79 14.35 -0.83
N GLN A 146 14.44 15.64 -0.88
CA GLN A 146 13.64 16.28 0.16
C GLN A 146 12.16 15.92 0.01
N ARG A 147 11.78 14.76 0.52
CA ARG A 147 10.39 14.27 0.57
C ARG A 147 10.16 13.46 1.84
N TRP A 148 8.93 13.43 2.33
CA TRP A 148 8.59 12.80 3.60
C TRP A 148 9.04 11.32 3.71
N ARG A 149 9.03 10.56 2.60
CA ARG A 149 9.48 9.15 2.57
C ARG A 149 10.97 8.96 2.85
N GLU A 150 11.78 9.98 2.61
CA GLU A 150 13.24 9.95 2.83
C GLU A 150 13.66 10.67 4.11
N GLN A 151 12.71 11.30 4.83
CA GLN A 151 12.94 11.89 6.15
C GLN A 151 12.81 10.84 7.25
N ALA A 152 13.42 11.10 8.42
CA ALA A 152 13.20 10.25 9.60
C ALA A 152 11.74 10.36 10.08
N GLY A 153 11.10 9.23 10.33
CA GLY A 153 9.74 9.21 10.84
C GLY A 153 9.05 7.85 10.72
N PRO A 154 7.91 7.69 11.38
CA PRO A 154 7.14 6.46 11.32
C PRO A 154 6.66 6.15 9.89
N GLY A 155 6.92 4.94 9.41
CA GLY A 155 6.49 4.51 8.08
C GLY A 155 7.30 5.10 6.92
N SER A 156 8.44 5.74 7.19
CA SER A 156 9.37 6.23 6.17
C SER A 156 10.38 5.16 5.75
N GLY A 157 11.14 5.46 4.70
CA GLY A 157 12.17 4.59 4.15
C GLY A 157 11.66 3.59 3.12
N ILE A 158 12.64 2.97 2.45
CA ILE A 158 12.37 2.08 1.32
C ILE A 158 11.65 0.80 1.73
N TRP A 159 11.86 0.32 2.97
CA TRP A 159 11.14 -0.84 3.49
C TRP A 159 9.62 -0.61 3.48
N TYR A 160 9.15 0.52 3.99
CA TYR A 160 7.72 0.86 3.95
C TYR A 160 7.22 1.26 2.55
N ASP A 161 8.11 1.74 1.66
CA ASP A 161 7.70 2.11 0.29
C ASP A 161 7.62 0.90 -0.64
N LEU A 162 8.61 0.00 -0.64
CA LEU A 162 8.72 -1.12 -1.58
C LEU A 162 8.51 -2.51 -0.93
N GLY A 163 8.93 -2.68 0.31
CA GLY A 163 8.81 -3.96 1.03
C GLY A 163 7.39 -4.54 1.05
N PRO A 164 6.33 -3.74 1.30
CA PRO A 164 4.97 -4.25 1.29
C PRO A 164 4.54 -4.89 -0.05
N HIS A 165 5.02 -4.39 -1.17
CA HIS A 165 4.71 -4.96 -2.48
C HIS A 165 5.37 -6.32 -2.66
N LEU A 166 6.67 -6.42 -2.37
CA LEU A 166 7.43 -7.66 -2.53
C LEU A 166 6.97 -8.73 -1.54
N LEU A 167 6.74 -8.33 -0.28
CA LEU A 167 6.26 -9.24 0.75
C LEU A 167 4.85 -9.76 0.43
N ASP A 168 3.96 -8.89 -0.01
CA ASP A 168 2.60 -9.26 -0.40
C ASP A 168 2.59 -10.27 -1.55
N GLN A 169 3.42 -10.04 -2.57
CA GLN A 169 3.57 -10.97 -3.70
C GLN A 169 4.14 -12.33 -3.24
N ALA A 170 5.16 -12.34 -2.39
CA ALA A 170 5.72 -13.57 -1.84
C ALA A 170 4.71 -14.37 -1.01
N VAL A 171 3.94 -13.69 -0.17
CA VAL A 171 2.87 -14.32 0.63
C VAL A 171 1.73 -14.82 -0.25
N ALA A 172 1.38 -14.10 -1.31
CA ALA A 172 0.36 -14.53 -2.27
C ALA A 172 0.77 -15.78 -3.07
N LEU A 173 2.08 -15.97 -3.32
CA LEU A 173 2.60 -17.16 -4.02
C LEU A 173 2.79 -18.37 -3.09
N PHE A 174 3.29 -18.14 -1.88
CA PHE A 174 3.85 -19.21 -1.04
C PHE A 174 3.24 -19.30 0.37
N GLY A 175 2.29 -18.42 0.70
CA GLY A 175 1.74 -18.33 2.05
C GLY A 175 2.68 -17.67 3.06
N LEU A 176 2.40 -17.85 4.35
CA LEU A 176 3.22 -17.25 5.41
C LEU A 176 4.53 -18.03 5.60
N PRO A 177 5.69 -17.33 5.71
CA PRO A 177 6.96 -17.98 6.02
C PRO A 177 7.01 -18.43 7.48
N VAL A 178 7.91 -19.38 7.79
CA VAL A 178 8.24 -19.81 9.16
C VAL A 178 8.99 -18.72 9.93
N SER A 179 9.90 -18.02 9.22
CA SER A 179 10.65 -16.90 9.78
C SER A 179 11.07 -15.91 8.72
N ILE A 180 11.38 -14.69 9.15
CA ILE A 180 11.90 -13.62 8.31
C ILE A 180 13.15 -13.06 8.99
N THR A 181 14.23 -12.95 8.23
CA THR A 181 15.45 -12.23 8.64
C THR A 181 15.59 -11.02 7.70
N VAL A 182 15.81 -9.84 8.26
CA VAL A 182 15.88 -8.59 7.46
C VAL A 182 17.12 -7.81 7.86
N ASP A 183 17.91 -7.40 6.86
CA ASP A 183 18.92 -6.37 6.97
C ASP A 183 18.36 -5.05 6.41
N LEU A 184 18.40 -4.00 7.22
CA LEU A 184 17.94 -2.65 6.89
C LEU A 184 19.09 -1.67 7.09
N ALA A 185 19.43 -0.89 6.09
CA ALA A 185 20.54 0.05 6.16
C ALA A 185 20.23 1.43 5.57
N GLN A 186 21.06 2.40 5.94
CA GLN A 186 21.16 3.72 5.34
C GLN A 186 22.54 3.79 4.66
N LEU A 187 22.58 3.59 3.35
CA LEU A 187 23.82 3.47 2.58
C LEU A 187 24.20 4.76 1.88
N ARG A 188 23.23 5.60 1.53
CA ARG A 188 23.51 6.86 0.85
C ARG A 188 23.98 7.95 1.84
N PRO A 189 24.99 8.76 1.48
CA PRO A 189 25.38 9.89 2.30
C PRO A 189 24.19 10.83 2.58
N GLY A 190 23.96 11.13 3.87
CA GLY A 190 22.86 11.99 4.32
C GLY A 190 21.48 11.34 4.36
N ALA A 191 21.36 10.04 4.19
CA ALA A 191 20.11 9.32 4.36
C ALA A 191 19.58 9.47 5.80
N GLN A 192 18.29 9.78 5.93
CA GLN A 192 17.60 9.93 7.22
C GLN A 192 16.61 8.78 7.49
N SER A 193 16.37 7.96 6.52
CA SER A 193 15.54 6.75 6.60
C SER A 193 16.21 5.61 5.84
N THR A 194 15.77 4.38 6.06
CA THR A 194 16.32 3.21 5.37
C THR A 194 16.18 3.36 3.85
N ASP A 195 17.26 3.13 3.13
CA ASP A 195 17.35 3.18 1.67
C ASP A 195 17.89 1.88 1.05
N TYR A 196 18.04 0.88 1.89
CA TYR A 196 18.41 -0.49 1.54
C TYR A 196 17.62 -1.47 2.42
N PHE A 197 17.17 -2.56 1.82
CA PHE A 197 16.74 -3.74 2.56
C PHE A 197 17.09 -5.03 1.83
N HIS A 198 17.40 -6.05 2.60
CA HIS A 198 17.54 -7.42 2.16
C HIS A 198 16.81 -8.33 3.15
N ALA A 199 15.75 -8.98 2.69
CA ALA A 199 14.91 -9.83 3.52
C ALA A 199 14.93 -11.26 3.02
N VAL A 200 15.20 -12.21 3.91
CA VAL A 200 15.15 -13.65 3.64
C VAL A 200 13.95 -14.24 4.36
N LEU A 201 13.01 -14.79 3.61
CA LEU A 201 11.85 -15.50 4.11
C LEU A 201 12.14 -17.00 4.07
N ALA A 202 12.10 -17.66 5.22
CA ALA A 202 12.33 -19.10 5.32
C ALA A 202 11.01 -19.87 5.31
N TYR A 203 10.92 -20.83 4.42
CA TYR A 203 9.88 -21.85 4.37
C TYR A 203 10.52 -23.22 4.54
N PRO A 204 9.80 -24.31 4.87
CA PRO A 204 10.41 -25.63 5.06
C PRO A 204 11.28 -26.09 3.88
N GLN A 205 10.81 -25.89 2.64
CA GLN A 205 11.47 -26.39 1.43
C GLN A 205 11.90 -25.30 0.45
N ARG A 206 11.82 -24.01 0.84
CA ARG A 206 12.21 -22.91 -0.04
C ARG A 206 12.81 -21.74 0.72
N ARG A 207 13.52 -20.92 -0.04
CA ARG A 207 13.95 -19.58 0.40
C ARG A 207 13.43 -18.54 -0.56
N VAL A 208 12.91 -17.44 0.01
CA VAL A 208 12.48 -16.28 -0.75
C VAL A 208 13.34 -15.10 -0.32
N VAL A 209 13.93 -14.42 -1.28
CA VAL A 209 14.75 -13.22 -1.06
C VAL A 209 14.03 -12.03 -1.65
N LEU A 210 13.87 -10.99 -0.83
CA LEU A 210 13.28 -9.72 -1.23
C LEU A 210 14.31 -8.62 -1.01
N HIS A 211 14.56 -7.81 -2.03
CA HIS A 211 15.61 -6.80 -2.00
C HIS A 211 15.09 -5.47 -2.56
N GLY A 212 15.64 -4.34 -2.04
CA GLY A 212 15.37 -3.02 -2.57
C GLY A 212 16.43 -1.99 -2.21
N THR A 213 16.76 -1.14 -3.21
CA THR A 213 17.72 -0.02 -3.11
C THR A 213 17.20 1.25 -3.79
#